data_ef64d508f44d3b495a4c104d421846bd
#
_entry.id   ef64d508f44d3b495a4c104d421846bd
#
_cell.length_a   1.000
_cell.length_b   1.000
_cell.length_c   1.000
_cell.angle_alpha   90.00
_cell.angle_beta   90.00
_cell.angle_gamma   90.00
#
_symmetry.space_group_name_H-M   'P 1'
#
loop_
_entity.id
_entity.type
_entity.pdbx_description
1 polymer ?
#
loop_
_entity_poly.entity_id
_entity_poly.type
_entity_poly.pdbx_seq_one_letter_code
_entity_poly.pdbx_strand_id
1 'polypeptide(L)'
;EIINEDGTMARRPDLEVFAEKHGLKIGTIADLIHYRMTNEQTVERIDQQTLDTEYGTFELFRYRELGNPDIHLALVKGEPKAGVTTVRVHGFNPTRDLLKLNKQDGEAAWNLDKALKTIADSERGVLVWIGQRYLSDLGPALDALTTPKPAKSNAALSQQYQTIGVGAQILRDLGV
;
A
#
# COMPACT_ATOMS: atom_id res chain seq x y z
N GLU A 1 13.91 2.59 24.96
CA GLU A 1 12.87 3.16 25.85
C GLU A 1 13.55 4.04 26.90
N ILE A 2 12.94 5.19 27.20
CA ILE A 2 13.41 6.14 28.19
C ILE A 2 12.41 6.14 29.35
N ILE A 3 12.92 6.05 30.59
CA ILE A 3 12.11 5.98 31.79
C ILE A 3 12.36 7.30 32.57
N ASN A 4 11.31 7.92 33.08
CA ASN A 4 11.35 9.09 33.93
C ASN A 4 11.93 8.74 35.32
N GLU A 5 12.37 9.74 36.08
CA GLU A 5 12.91 9.55 37.43
C GLU A 5 11.93 8.89 38.41
N ASP A 6 10.63 9.05 38.19
CA ASP A 6 9.55 8.42 38.95
C ASP A 6 9.25 6.96 38.56
N GLY A 7 10.00 6.41 37.60
CA GLY A 7 9.82 5.04 37.10
C GLY A 7 8.75 4.88 36.01
N THR A 8 8.06 5.94 35.61
CA THR A 8 7.11 5.90 34.52
C THR A 8 7.81 5.94 33.16
N MET A 9 7.14 5.42 32.12
CA MET A 9 7.68 5.51 30.76
C MET A 9 7.54 6.93 30.21
N ALA A 10 8.66 7.50 29.77
CA ALA A 10 8.69 8.82 29.16
C ALA A 10 7.77 8.87 27.91
N ARG A 11 6.92 9.87 27.87
CA ARG A 11 6.03 10.16 26.74
C ARG A 11 6.59 11.35 25.95
N ARG A 12 5.95 11.70 24.84
CA ARG A 12 6.45 12.73 23.93
C ARG A 12 6.87 14.04 24.62
N PRO A 13 6.10 14.62 25.54
CA PRO A 13 6.53 15.83 26.25
C PRO A 13 7.83 15.65 27.03
N ASP A 14 7.97 14.50 27.72
CA ASP A 14 9.16 14.18 28.52
C ASP A 14 10.39 13.97 27.60
N LEU A 15 10.15 13.31 26.45
CA LEU A 15 11.19 13.06 25.46
C LEU A 15 11.67 14.34 24.78
N GLU A 16 10.81 15.32 24.56
CA GLU A 16 11.19 16.63 24.00
C GLU A 16 12.13 17.36 24.97
N VAL A 17 11.81 17.39 26.25
CA VAL A 17 12.68 17.97 27.31
C VAL A 17 14.00 17.20 27.43
N PHE A 18 13.94 15.87 27.40
CA PHE A 18 15.12 15.01 27.45
C PHE A 18 16.06 15.26 26.26
N ALA A 19 15.50 15.35 25.07
CA ALA A 19 16.26 15.57 23.86
C ALA A 19 16.95 16.94 23.85
N GLU A 20 16.26 17.99 24.27
CA GLU A 20 16.83 19.34 24.41
C GLU A 20 17.99 19.34 25.42
N LYS A 21 17.77 18.75 26.60
CA LYS A 21 18.79 18.65 27.66
C LYS A 21 20.06 17.94 27.19
N HIS A 22 19.93 16.93 26.35
CA HIS A 22 21.05 16.09 25.91
C HIS A 22 21.51 16.37 24.45
N GLY A 23 20.99 17.39 23.79
CA GLY A 23 21.34 17.73 22.41
C GLY A 23 20.98 16.63 21.39
N LEU A 24 19.93 15.86 21.64
CA LEU A 24 19.49 14.76 20.81
C LEU A 24 18.43 15.21 19.79
N LYS A 25 18.41 14.52 18.66
CA LYS A 25 17.33 14.70 17.66
C LYS A 25 16.19 13.73 17.95
N ILE A 26 14.95 14.21 17.82
CA ILE A 26 13.76 13.38 17.88
C ILE A 26 13.19 13.28 16.47
N GLY A 27 12.86 12.05 16.04
CA GLY A 27 12.11 11.76 14.84
C GLY A 27 10.91 10.86 15.17
N THR A 28 9.86 10.92 14.37
CA THR A 28 8.76 9.98 14.46
C THR A 28 8.98 8.80 13.51
N ILE A 29 8.39 7.65 13.81
CA ILE A 29 8.38 6.51 12.88
C ILE A 29 7.71 6.91 11.56
N ALA A 30 6.67 7.74 11.61
CA ALA A 30 6.00 8.24 10.41
C ALA A 30 6.93 9.09 9.53
N ASP A 31 7.74 9.97 10.13
CA ASP A 31 8.72 10.78 9.39
C ASP A 31 9.83 9.90 8.79
N LEU A 32 10.28 8.88 9.53
CA LEU A 32 11.27 7.93 9.02
C LEU A 32 10.71 7.13 7.83
N ILE A 33 9.48 6.63 7.93
CA ILE A 33 8.81 5.95 6.82
C ILE A 33 8.72 6.89 5.62
N HIS A 34 8.26 8.12 5.81
CA HIS A 34 8.16 9.11 4.74
C HIS A 34 9.53 9.40 4.10
N TYR A 35 10.56 9.60 4.91
CA TYR A 35 11.93 9.80 4.41
C TYR A 35 12.40 8.61 3.57
N ARG A 36 12.23 7.38 4.06
CA ARG A 36 12.62 6.17 3.34
C ARG A 36 11.86 6.02 2.02
N MET A 37 10.54 6.24 2.04
CA MET A 37 9.72 6.19 0.83
C MET A 37 10.14 7.18 -0.24
N THR A 38 10.65 8.35 0.17
CA THR A 38 11.05 9.41 -0.75
C THR A 38 12.48 9.23 -1.25
N ASN A 39 13.39 8.76 -0.40
CA ASN A 39 14.83 8.76 -0.66
C ASN A 39 15.43 7.39 -0.94
N GLU A 40 14.74 6.29 -0.57
CA GLU A 40 15.22 4.94 -0.80
C GLU A 40 14.37 4.26 -1.89
N GLN A 41 15.03 3.49 -2.74
CA GLN A 41 14.35 2.58 -3.65
C GLN A 41 14.17 1.24 -2.95
N THR A 42 12.94 0.94 -2.55
CA THR A 42 12.59 -0.29 -1.84
C THR A 42 11.95 -1.35 -2.72
N VAL A 43 11.70 -1.05 -3.99
CA VAL A 43 11.15 -1.98 -4.97
C VAL A 43 12.06 -2.07 -6.20
N GLU A 44 12.19 -3.28 -6.73
CA GLU A 44 12.98 -3.61 -7.89
C GLU A 44 12.10 -4.29 -8.94
N ARG A 45 12.17 -3.85 -10.20
CA ARG A 45 11.52 -4.51 -11.32
C ARG A 45 12.24 -5.82 -11.61
N ILE A 46 11.50 -6.94 -11.65
CA ILE A 46 12.04 -8.27 -11.95
C ILE A 46 12.01 -8.53 -13.45
N ASP A 47 10.82 -8.38 -14.04
CA ASP A 47 10.59 -8.64 -15.47
C ASP A 47 9.30 -7.96 -15.97
N GLN A 48 9.04 -8.21 -17.26
CA GLN A 48 7.91 -7.71 -18.00
C GLN A 48 7.45 -8.78 -18.99
N GLN A 49 6.13 -8.89 -19.16
CA GLN A 49 5.52 -9.77 -20.17
C GLN A 49 4.16 -9.23 -20.61
N THR A 50 3.74 -9.55 -21.83
CA THR A 50 2.39 -9.26 -22.31
C THR A 50 1.43 -10.35 -21.85
N LEU A 51 0.26 -9.96 -21.35
CA LEU A 51 -0.81 -10.86 -20.89
C LEU A 51 -2.14 -10.51 -21.55
N ASP A 52 -2.81 -11.53 -22.05
CA ASP A 52 -4.22 -11.44 -22.47
C ASP A 52 -5.13 -11.84 -21.31
N THR A 53 -6.11 -11.00 -21.03
CA THR A 53 -7.12 -11.19 -20.00
C THR A 53 -8.53 -11.05 -20.61
N GLU A 54 -9.57 -11.42 -19.86
CA GLU A 54 -10.96 -11.14 -20.26
C GLU A 54 -11.28 -9.64 -20.43
N TYR A 55 -10.44 -8.75 -19.87
CA TYR A 55 -10.56 -7.30 -19.98
C TYR A 55 -9.70 -6.71 -21.12
N GLY A 56 -8.95 -7.54 -21.84
CA GLY A 56 -8.04 -7.16 -22.91
C GLY A 56 -6.57 -7.44 -22.58
N THR A 57 -5.72 -6.97 -23.45
CA THR A 57 -4.26 -7.17 -23.37
C THR A 57 -3.61 -6.10 -22.49
N PHE A 58 -2.74 -6.53 -21.59
CA PHE A 58 -1.96 -5.68 -20.70
C PHE A 58 -0.48 -6.04 -20.76
N GLU A 59 0.39 -5.05 -20.55
CA GLU A 59 1.77 -5.28 -20.17
C GLU A 59 1.82 -5.51 -18.66
N LEU A 60 2.27 -6.70 -18.23
CA LEU A 60 2.46 -7.06 -16.84
C LEU A 60 3.91 -6.84 -16.44
N PHE A 61 4.13 -6.06 -15.39
CA PHE A 61 5.40 -5.88 -14.74
C PHE A 61 5.39 -6.53 -13.37
N ARG A 62 6.45 -7.30 -13.05
CA ARG A 62 6.64 -7.84 -11.71
C ARG A 62 7.68 -7.05 -10.95
N TYR A 63 7.38 -6.77 -9.68
CA TYR A 63 8.25 -6.05 -8.77
C TYR A 63 8.46 -6.87 -7.51
N ARG A 64 9.66 -6.78 -6.94
CA ARG A 64 10.03 -7.36 -5.66
C ARG A 64 10.33 -6.25 -4.67
N GLU A 65 9.85 -6.38 -3.45
CA GLU A 65 10.23 -5.50 -2.35
C GLU A 65 11.56 -5.94 -1.76
N LEU A 66 12.52 -5.01 -1.63
CA LEU A 66 13.84 -5.29 -1.05
C LEU A 66 13.69 -5.52 0.46
N GLY A 67 14.23 -6.63 0.93
CA GLY A 67 14.11 -7.04 2.35
C GLY A 67 12.77 -7.70 2.72
N ASN A 68 11.86 -7.86 1.76
CA ASN A 68 10.61 -8.58 1.91
C ASN A 68 10.42 -9.52 0.69
N PRO A 69 10.00 -10.77 0.87
CA PRO A 69 9.79 -11.68 -0.26
C PRO A 69 8.51 -11.38 -1.06
N ASP A 70 7.76 -10.35 -0.73
CA ASP A 70 6.51 -10.02 -1.41
C ASP A 70 6.75 -9.59 -2.86
N ILE A 71 5.90 -10.10 -3.75
CA ILE A 71 5.87 -9.76 -5.16
C ILE A 71 4.66 -8.89 -5.44
N HIS A 72 4.87 -7.79 -6.13
CA HIS A 72 3.83 -6.88 -6.57
C HIS A 72 3.72 -6.93 -8.10
N LEU A 73 2.53 -6.67 -8.60
CA LEU A 73 2.25 -6.67 -10.03
C LEU A 73 1.76 -5.28 -10.47
N ALA A 74 2.17 -4.87 -11.67
CA ALA A 74 1.54 -3.73 -12.32
C ALA A 74 1.02 -4.17 -13.70
N LEU A 75 -0.28 -4.00 -13.93
CA LEU A 75 -0.92 -4.20 -15.22
C LEU A 75 -1.06 -2.83 -15.88
N VAL A 76 -0.43 -2.68 -17.04
CA VAL A 76 -0.34 -1.41 -17.75
C VAL A 76 -1.06 -1.52 -19.08
N LYS A 77 -1.90 -0.53 -19.37
CA LYS A 77 -2.53 -0.32 -20.68
C LYS A 77 -2.07 0.99 -21.29
N GLY A 78 -1.70 0.94 -22.55
CA GLY A 78 -1.20 2.10 -23.29
C GLY A 78 0.19 2.57 -22.80
N GLU A 79 0.51 3.83 -23.06
CA GLU A 79 1.80 4.45 -22.71
C GLU A 79 1.58 5.43 -21.54
N PRO A 80 1.87 5.04 -20.28
CA PRO A 80 1.58 5.89 -19.12
C PRO A 80 2.26 7.26 -19.17
N LYS A 81 3.47 7.32 -19.74
CA LYS A 81 4.26 8.57 -19.86
C LYS A 81 3.69 9.58 -20.85
N ALA A 82 2.78 9.15 -21.73
CA ALA A 82 2.29 9.99 -22.83
C ALA A 82 1.20 11.00 -22.40
N GLY A 83 0.73 10.97 -21.17
CA GLY A 83 -0.29 11.93 -20.69
C GLY A 83 -1.00 11.48 -19.43
N VAL A 84 -2.20 12.01 -19.22
CA VAL A 84 -3.03 11.67 -18.04
C VAL A 84 -3.35 10.19 -18.04
N THR A 85 -3.03 9.52 -16.94
CA THR A 85 -3.14 8.07 -16.78
C THR A 85 -4.08 7.74 -15.63
N THR A 86 -5.04 6.84 -15.88
CA THR A 86 -5.93 6.31 -14.84
C THR A 86 -5.16 5.32 -13.98
N VAL A 87 -5.10 5.57 -12.66
CA VAL A 87 -4.29 4.76 -11.74
C VAL A 87 -5.13 4.14 -10.64
N ARG A 88 -4.83 2.88 -10.34
CA ARG A 88 -5.35 2.20 -9.15
C ARG A 88 -4.25 1.44 -8.43
N VAL A 89 -3.96 1.81 -7.19
CA VAL A 89 -3.21 0.95 -6.27
C VAL A 89 -4.21 0.09 -5.50
N HIS A 90 -4.08 -1.22 -5.64
CA HIS A 90 -5.04 -2.21 -5.16
C HIS A 90 -4.37 -3.20 -4.22
N GLY A 91 -4.71 -3.12 -2.93
CA GLY A 91 -4.39 -4.18 -1.96
C GLY A 91 -5.43 -5.28 -2.08
N PHE A 92 -4.99 -6.53 -2.27
CA PHE A 92 -5.89 -7.66 -2.37
C PHE A 92 -6.67 -7.90 -1.07
N ASN A 93 -7.96 -8.14 -1.21
CA ASN A 93 -8.81 -8.56 -0.11
C ASN A 93 -9.76 -9.66 -0.62
N PRO A 94 -9.61 -10.92 -0.15
CA PRO A 94 -10.34 -12.06 -0.71
C PRO A 94 -11.86 -11.92 -0.58
N THR A 95 -12.36 -11.33 0.48
CA THR A 95 -13.80 -11.16 0.69
C THR A 95 -14.41 -10.16 -0.31
N ARG A 96 -13.68 -9.08 -0.60
CA ARG A 96 -14.09 -8.09 -1.59
C ARG A 96 -13.84 -8.57 -3.03
N ASP A 97 -12.67 -9.16 -3.29
CA ASP A 97 -12.19 -9.38 -4.66
C ASP A 97 -12.61 -10.74 -5.23
N LEU A 98 -12.72 -11.79 -4.39
CA LEU A 98 -13.19 -13.10 -4.81
C LEU A 98 -14.68 -13.32 -4.51
N LEU A 99 -15.10 -13.05 -3.27
CA LEU A 99 -16.48 -13.26 -2.85
C LEU A 99 -17.41 -12.11 -3.23
N LYS A 100 -16.85 -10.96 -3.67
CA LYS A 100 -17.58 -9.75 -4.11
C LYS A 100 -18.56 -9.23 -3.04
N LEU A 101 -18.23 -9.41 -1.75
CA LEU A 101 -19.07 -8.94 -0.66
C LEU A 101 -19.09 -7.40 -0.63
N ASN A 102 -20.28 -6.85 -0.45
CA ASN A 102 -20.48 -5.41 -0.27
C ASN A 102 -20.20 -5.03 1.18
N LYS A 103 -19.88 -3.76 1.41
CA LYS A 103 -19.84 -3.20 2.74
C LYS A 103 -21.23 -3.12 3.35
N GLN A 104 -21.30 -3.13 4.69
CA GLN A 104 -22.59 -3.03 5.42
C GLN A 104 -23.35 -1.73 5.14
N ASP A 105 -22.67 -0.66 4.74
CA ASP A 105 -23.26 0.63 4.36
C ASP A 105 -23.91 0.63 2.97
N GLY A 106 -23.90 -0.51 2.26
CA GLY A 106 -24.47 -0.67 0.92
C GLY A 106 -23.64 -0.05 -0.20
N GLU A 107 -22.53 0.61 0.11
CA GLU A 107 -21.61 1.07 -0.92
C GLU A 107 -20.96 -0.11 -1.66
N ALA A 108 -21.06 -0.11 -2.99
CA ALA A 108 -20.35 -1.07 -3.83
C ALA A 108 -18.85 -0.92 -3.63
N ALA A 109 -18.22 -1.96 -3.06
CA ALA A 109 -16.78 -1.96 -2.88
C ALA A 109 -16.07 -1.90 -4.25
N TRP A 110 -14.99 -1.12 -4.34
CA TRP A 110 -14.07 -1.17 -5.48
C TRP A 110 -13.30 -2.49 -5.44
N ASN A 111 -13.85 -3.53 -6.05
CA ASN A 111 -13.21 -4.82 -6.20
C ASN A 111 -12.23 -4.84 -7.39
N LEU A 112 -11.51 -5.95 -7.54
CA LEU A 112 -10.51 -6.11 -8.60
C LEU A 112 -11.13 -6.06 -9.99
N ASP A 113 -12.29 -6.71 -10.21
CA ASP A 113 -12.99 -6.71 -11.51
C ASP A 113 -13.33 -5.30 -11.97
N LYS A 114 -13.91 -4.50 -11.07
CA LYS A 114 -14.26 -3.11 -11.37
C LYS A 114 -13.04 -2.27 -11.68
N ALA A 115 -11.95 -2.49 -10.95
CA ALA A 115 -10.68 -1.81 -11.18
C ALA A 115 -10.09 -2.18 -12.54
N LEU A 116 -10.00 -3.47 -12.86
CA LEU A 116 -9.50 -3.96 -14.15
C LEU A 116 -10.33 -3.43 -15.32
N LYS A 117 -11.65 -3.50 -15.22
CA LYS A 117 -12.53 -2.97 -16.24
C LYS A 117 -12.33 -1.47 -16.47
N THR A 118 -12.26 -0.69 -15.39
CA THR A 118 -12.03 0.76 -15.50
C THR A 118 -10.69 1.08 -16.18
N ILE A 119 -9.63 0.34 -15.83
CA ILE A 119 -8.33 0.50 -16.49
C ILE A 119 -8.39 0.07 -17.94
N ALA A 120 -9.07 -1.04 -18.25
CA ALA A 120 -9.24 -1.53 -19.60
C ALA A 120 -10.04 -0.58 -20.52
N ASP A 121 -11.02 0.11 -19.96
CA ASP A 121 -11.84 1.09 -20.70
C ASP A 121 -11.12 2.45 -20.87
N SER A 122 -10.01 2.69 -20.15
CA SER A 122 -9.23 3.92 -20.30
C SER A 122 -8.26 3.84 -21.49
N GLU A 123 -7.87 5.00 -22.02
CA GLU A 123 -6.83 5.08 -23.05
C GLU A 123 -5.46 4.67 -22.49
N ARG A 124 -5.17 5.13 -21.29
CA ARG A 124 -3.95 4.86 -20.52
C ARG A 124 -4.32 4.52 -19.08
N GLY A 125 -3.79 3.41 -18.59
CA GLY A 125 -4.13 2.99 -17.25
C GLY A 125 -3.08 2.09 -16.61
N VAL A 126 -2.98 2.18 -15.28
CA VAL A 126 -2.09 1.36 -14.47
C VAL A 126 -2.85 0.82 -13.26
N LEU A 127 -2.93 -0.49 -13.14
CA LEU A 127 -3.34 -1.18 -11.93
C LEU A 127 -2.10 -1.70 -11.23
N VAL A 128 -1.79 -1.17 -10.06
CA VAL A 128 -0.75 -1.72 -9.18
C VAL A 128 -1.40 -2.64 -8.17
N TRP A 129 -1.14 -3.93 -8.26
CA TRP A 129 -1.58 -4.92 -7.30
C TRP A 129 -0.49 -5.16 -6.26
N ILE A 130 -0.77 -4.75 -5.04
CA ILE A 130 0.13 -4.98 -3.91
C ILE A 130 -0.06 -6.41 -3.41
N GLY A 131 0.96 -7.24 -3.63
CA GLY A 131 1.05 -8.58 -3.07
C GLY A 131 1.21 -8.52 -1.55
N GLN A 132 0.50 -9.37 -0.84
CA GLN A 132 0.60 -9.52 0.61
C GLN A 132 0.69 -11.00 0.93
N ARG A 133 1.71 -11.38 1.69
CA ARG A 133 2.01 -12.77 2.02
C ARG A 133 0.97 -13.44 2.91
N TYR A 134 0.21 -12.65 3.66
CA TYR A 134 -0.75 -13.13 4.66
C TYR A 134 -2.18 -13.23 4.13
N LEU A 135 -2.35 -13.73 2.89
CA LEU A 135 -3.68 -13.96 2.30
C LEU A 135 -4.45 -15.13 2.93
N SER A 136 -3.81 -15.91 3.79
CA SER A 136 -4.38 -17.14 4.36
C SER A 136 -5.34 -16.89 5.54
N ASP A 137 -5.35 -15.70 6.12
CA ASP A 137 -6.23 -15.40 7.24
C ASP A 137 -7.49 -14.66 6.79
N LEU A 138 -8.53 -15.43 6.49
CA LEU A 138 -9.84 -14.90 6.10
C LEU A 138 -10.61 -14.29 7.27
N GLY A 139 -10.28 -14.63 8.51
CA GLY A 139 -10.96 -14.14 9.70
C GLY A 139 -10.91 -12.61 9.78
N PRO A 140 -9.74 -11.97 9.91
CA PRO A 140 -9.62 -10.53 9.96
C PRO A 140 -10.17 -9.80 8.72
N ALA A 141 -10.13 -10.44 7.54
CA ALA A 141 -10.69 -9.87 6.33
C ALA A 141 -12.23 -9.83 6.39
N LEU A 142 -12.85 -10.84 6.99
CA LEU A 142 -14.29 -10.90 7.20
C LEU A 142 -14.73 -9.94 8.33
N ASP A 143 -14.00 -9.92 9.44
CA ASP A 143 -14.25 -9.02 10.57
C ASP A 143 -14.24 -7.55 10.13
N ALA A 144 -13.34 -7.18 9.23
CA ALA A 144 -13.27 -5.83 8.67
C ALA A 144 -14.49 -5.42 7.84
N LEU A 145 -15.29 -6.39 7.37
CA LEU A 145 -16.56 -6.13 6.67
C LEU A 145 -17.76 -6.12 7.60
N THR A 146 -17.72 -6.90 8.67
CA THR A 146 -18.89 -7.17 9.54
C THR A 146 -18.87 -6.35 10.82
N THR A 147 -17.74 -5.74 11.17
CA THR A 147 -17.60 -4.96 12.41
C THR A 147 -17.46 -3.45 12.08
N PRO A 148 -18.14 -2.56 12.83
CA PRO A 148 -17.90 -1.13 12.73
C PRO A 148 -16.41 -0.85 12.96
N LYS A 149 -15.78 -0.05 12.08
CA LYS A 149 -14.34 0.22 12.13
C LYS A 149 -13.87 0.62 13.52
N PRO A 150 -13.02 -0.18 14.19
CA PRO A 150 -12.29 0.31 15.35
C PRO A 150 -11.36 1.45 14.92
N ALA A 151 -11.02 2.32 15.87
CA ALA A 151 -10.02 3.35 15.63
C ALA A 151 -8.75 2.69 15.06
N LYS A 152 -8.19 3.27 13.98
CA LYS A 152 -7.04 2.70 13.28
C LYS A 152 -5.90 2.46 14.27
N SER A 153 -5.49 1.22 14.44
CA SER A 153 -4.30 0.89 15.24
C SER A 153 -3.05 1.42 14.53
N ASN A 154 -1.99 1.70 15.29
CA ASN A 154 -0.70 2.13 14.73
C ASN A 154 -0.14 1.11 13.72
N ALA A 155 -0.38 -0.19 13.92
CA ALA A 155 -0.01 -1.24 12.98
C ALA A 155 -0.75 -1.13 11.64
N ALA A 156 -2.06 -0.86 11.66
CA ALA A 156 -2.85 -0.67 10.44
C ALA A 156 -2.43 0.59 9.68
N LEU A 157 -2.04 1.65 10.39
CA LEU A 157 -1.50 2.87 9.77
C LEU A 157 -0.14 2.58 9.10
N SER A 158 0.77 1.88 9.77
CA SER A 158 2.07 1.51 9.21
C SER A 158 1.93 0.66 7.94
N GLN A 159 1.03 -0.32 7.95
CA GLN A 159 0.75 -1.14 6.77
C GLN A 159 0.14 -0.33 5.62
N GLN A 160 -0.74 0.62 5.93
CA GLN A 160 -1.29 1.53 4.92
C GLN A 160 -0.21 2.42 4.29
N TYR A 161 0.71 2.98 5.10
CA TYR A 161 1.83 3.76 4.60
C TYR A 161 2.77 2.93 3.73
N GLN A 162 3.10 1.70 4.13
CA GLN A 162 3.92 0.79 3.32
C GLN A 162 3.25 0.52 1.96
N THR A 163 1.97 0.19 1.94
CA THR A 163 1.21 -0.05 0.70
C THR A 163 1.24 1.16 -0.24
N ILE A 164 1.06 2.37 0.31
CA ILE A 164 1.10 3.61 -0.47
C ILE A 164 2.52 3.84 -1.02
N GLY A 165 3.55 3.61 -0.20
CA GLY A 165 4.94 3.81 -0.60
C GLY A 165 5.41 2.90 -1.71
N VAL A 166 5.14 1.62 -1.56
CA VAL A 166 5.43 0.63 -2.61
C VAL A 166 4.68 0.97 -3.90
N GLY A 167 3.39 1.29 -3.79
CA GLY A 167 2.58 1.69 -4.95
C GLY A 167 3.14 2.93 -5.65
N ALA A 168 3.53 3.95 -4.91
CA ALA A 168 4.10 5.19 -5.45
C ALA A 168 5.44 4.94 -6.15
N GLN A 169 6.31 4.08 -5.61
CA GLN A 169 7.59 3.75 -6.24
C GLN A 169 7.40 2.98 -7.55
N ILE A 170 6.44 2.04 -7.60
CA ILE A 170 6.10 1.33 -8.83
C ILE A 170 5.57 2.30 -9.89
N LEU A 171 4.66 3.19 -9.51
CA LEU A 171 4.12 4.20 -10.44
C LEU A 171 5.22 5.11 -10.98
N ARG A 172 6.10 5.60 -10.13
CA ARG A 172 7.26 6.41 -10.53
C ARG A 172 8.16 5.67 -11.53
N ASP A 173 8.43 4.37 -11.32
CA ASP A 173 9.22 3.55 -12.23
C ASP A 173 8.54 3.39 -13.60
N LEU A 174 7.21 3.33 -13.63
CA LEU A 174 6.39 3.30 -14.85
C LEU A 174 6.25 4.68 -15.52
N GLY A 175 6.69 5.75 -14.85
CA GLY A 175 6.67 7.12 -15.36
C GLY A 175 5.31 7.82 -15.21
N VAL A 176 4.54 7.43 -14.20
CA VAL A 176 3.27 8.08 -13.81
C VAL A 176 3.51 9.11 -12.72
#